data_d9db2ed84a71355327cfd1ba459004b1
#
_entry.id   d9db2ed84a71355327cfd1ba459004b1
#
_cell.length_a   1.000
_cell.length_b   1.000
_cell.length_c   1.000
_cell.angle_alpha   90.00
_cell.angle_beta   90.00
_cell.angle_gamma   90.00
#
_symmetry.space_group_name_H-M   'P 1'
#
loop_
_entity.id
_entity.type
_entity.pdbx_description
1 polymer ?
#
loop_
_entity_poly.entity_id
_entity_poly.type
_entity_poly.pdbx_seq_one_letter_code
_entity_poly.pdbx_strand_id
1 'polypeptide(L)'
;MIRLDADTLTQDHFDQLFLLEQDCGLDPYPPEVLLTCVTDLETFACFDGEKMLGFITTHYSSRYLNGSVYIINLNVRRSARRKGIATALLSHICQHYYPRHSKRMVSLDVGKSNAKALALYKKLGFRETDIPSQNGKTDVVMAIPLADLLQNTHTPRT
;
A
#
# COMPACT_ATOMS: atom_id res chain seq x y z
N MET A 1 0.40 4.65 -13.87
CA MET A 1 -0.36 4.03 -12.75
C MET A 1 -1.61 3.39 -13.30
N ILE A 2 -1.80 2.12 -13.05
CA ILE A 2 -2.92 1.34 -13.61
C ILE A 2 -3.65 0.64 -12.47
N ARG A 3 -4.98 0.72 -12.45
CA ARG A 3 -5.80 -0.12 -11.58
C ARG A 3 -5.84 -1.53 -12.16
N LEU A 4 -5.57 -2.51 -11.32
CA LEU A 4 -5.71 -3.93 -11.67
C LEU A 4 -7.02 -4.44 -11.09
N ASP A 5 -7.86 -4.98 -11.93
CA ASP A 5 -9.13 -5.60 -11.57
C ASP A 5 -9.41 -6.81 -12.48
N ALA A 6 -10.57 -7.43 -12.33
CA ALA A 6 -10.93 -8.62 -13.10
C ALA A 6 -10.89 -8.38 -14.62
N ASP A 7 -11.14 -7.14 -15.08
CA ASP A 7 -11.19 -6.80 -16.50
C ASP A 7 -9.81 -6.47 -17.09
N THR A 8 -8.89 -5.94 -16.26
CA THR A 8 -7.58 -5.45 -16.71
C THR A 8 -6.43 -6.41 -16.40
N LEU A 9 -6.63 -7.37 -15.48
CA LEU A 9 -5.60 -8.30 -15.06
C LEU A 9 -5.24 -9.28 -16.16
N THR A 10 -3.97 -9.34 -16.51
CA THR A 10 -3.42 -10.37 -17.40
C THR A 10 -2.67 -11.43 -16.59
N GLN A 11 -2.38 -12.58 -17.20
CA GLN A 11 -1.55 -13.59 -16.55
C GLN A 11 -0.15 -13.03 -16.22
N ASP A 12 0.41 -12.23 -17.11
CA ASP A 12 1.71 -11.57 -16.88
C ASP A 12 1.66 -10.62 -15.68
N HIS A 13 0.60 -9.82 -15.54
CA HIS A 13 0.41 -8.98 -14.36
C HIS A 13 0.38 -9.80 -13.07
N PHE A 14 -0.36 -10.89 -13.07
CA PHE A 14 -0.47 -11.78 -11.93
C PHE A 14 0.89 -12.39 -11.55
N ASP A 15 1.64 -12.86 -12.55
CA ASP A 15 2.97 -13.42 -12.34
C ASP A 15 3.92 -12.37 -11.75
N GLN A 16 3.84 -11.13 -12.22
CA GLN A 16 4.65 -10.04 -11.66
C GLN A 16 4.27 -9.66 -10.23
N LEU A 17 2.98 -9.67 -9.87
CA LEU A 17 2.54 -9.47 -8.48
C LEU A 17 3.18 -10.51 -7.56
N PHE A 18 3.13 -11.76 -7.95
CA PHE A 18 3.69 -12.87 -7.18
C PHE A 18 5.21 -12.72 -7.00
N LEU A 19 5.92 -12.44 -8.11
CA LEU A 19 7.37 -12.25 -8.07
C LEU A 19 7.79 -11.03 -7.25
N LEU A 20 7.01 -9.96 -7.25
CA LEU A 20 7.30 -8.78 -6.43
C LEU A 20 7.20 -9.07 -4.94
N GLU A 21 6.25 -9.87 -4.51
CA GLU A 21 6.18 -10.28 -3.10
C GLU A 21 7.38 -11.11 -2.69
N GLN A 22 7.82 -12.04 -3.54
CA GLN A 22 9.06 -12.80 -3.30
C GLN A 22 10.29 -11.90 -3.23
N ASP A 23 10.39 -10.92 -4.14
CA ASP A 23 11.51 -9.96 -4.18
C ASP A 23 11.59 -9.09 -2.91
N CYS A 24 10.47 -8.86 -2.26
CA CYS A 24 10.42 -8.11 -1.01
C CYS A 24 10.81 -8.93 0.24
N GLY A 25 11.17 -10.21 0.07
CA GLY A 25 11.57 -11.07 1.17
C GLY A 25 10.42 -11.55 2.06
N LEU A 26 9.20 -11.41 1.59
CA LEU A 26 7.99 -11.90 2.24
C LEU A 26 7.66 -13.29 1.69
N ASP A 27 7.04 -14.13 2.50
CA ASP A 27 6.36 -15.30 1.97
C ASP A 27 5.21 -14.79 1.10
N PRO A 28 5.21 -15.08 -0.19
CA PRO A 28 4.16 -14.56 -1.06
C PRO A 28 2.80 -15.14 -0.66
N TYR A 29 1.77 -14.32 -0.77
CA TYR A 29 0.42 -14.83 -0.59
C TYR A 29 0.13 -15.97 -1.58
N PRO A 30 -0.67 -16.98 -1.17
CA PRO A 30 -1.14 -17.97 -2.11
C PRO A 30 -1.80 -17.33 -3.33
N PRO A 31 -1.71 -17.94 -4.52
CA PRO A 31 -2.29 -17.38 -5.74
C PRO A 31 -3.76 -16.97 -5.62
N GLU A 32 -4.55 -17.75 -4.91
CA GLU A 32 -5.97 -17.45 -4.68
C GLU A 32 -6.18 -16.19 -3.82
N VAL A 33 -5.29 -15.91 -2.87
CA VAL A 33 -5.35 -14.70 -2.04
C VAL A 33 -4.96 -13.48 -2.87
N LEU A 34 -3.91 -13.57 -3.69
CA LEU A 34 -3.54 -12.49 -4.61
C LEU A 34 -4.64 -12.17 -5.61
N LEU A 35 -5.30 -13.19 -6.12
CA LEU A 35 -6.44 -13.00 -7.02
C LEU A 35 -7.57 -12.24 -6.31
N THR A 36 -7.89 -12.61 -5.07
CA THR A 36 -8.87 -11.90 -4.25
C THR A 36 -8.48 -10.43 -4.04
N CYS A 37 -7.20 -10.15 -3.78
CA CYS A 37 -6.71 -8.78 -3.65
C CYS A 37 -7.00 -7.93 -4.90
N VAL A 38 -6.90 -8.53 -6.08
CA VAL A 38 -7.16 -7.81 -7.34
C VAL A 38 -8.66 -7.72 -7.65
N THR A 39 -9.43 -8.79 -7.43
CA THR A 39 -10.83 -8.85 -7.83
C THR A 39 -11.79 -8.20 -6.84
N ASP A 40 -11.54 -8.34 -5.53
CA ASP A 40 -12.46 -7.94 -4.48
C ASP A 40 -12.01 -6.68 -3.71
N LEU A 41 -10.73 -6.33 -3.84
CA LEU A 41 -10.15 -5.15 -3.22
C LEU A 41 -9.66 -4.19 -4.31
N GLU A 42 -9.00 -3.11 -3.91
CA GLU A 42 -8.51 -2.13 -4.87
C GLU A 42 -6.99 -2.20 -4.96
N THR A 43 -6.48 -2.63 -6.12
CA THR A 43 -5.05 -2.78 -6.41
C THR A 43 -4.65 -1.84 -7.54
N PHE A 44 -3.59 -1.09 -7.30
CA PHE A 44 -2.98 -0.19 -8.27
C PHE A 44 -1.52 -0.56 -8.46
N ALA A 45 -1.06 -0.53 -9.70
CA ALA A 45 0.31 -0.87 -10.04
C ALA A 45 0.98 0.24 -10.86
N CYS A 46 2.28 0.40 -10.64
CA CYS A 46 3.13 1.32 -11.37
C CYS A 46 4.02 0.52 -12.33
N PHE A 47 4.05 0.94 -13.59
CA PHE A 47 4.79 0.25 -14.65
C PHE A 47 5.82 1.16 -15.31
N ASP A 48 6.90 0.55 -15.78
CA ASP A 48 7.80 1.09 -16.78
C ASP A 48 7.69 0.18 -18.02
N GLY A 49 6.98 0.64 -19.05
CA GLY A 49 6.58 -0.24 -20.15
C GLY A 49 5.70 -1.37 -19.63
N GLU A 50 6.09 -2.61 -19.89
CA GLU A 50 5.39 -3.80 -19.41
C GLU A 50 5.89 -4.31 -18.05
N LYS A 51 6.96 -3.71 -17.53
CA LYS A 51 7.58 -4.10 -16.27
C LYS A 51 6.90 -3.43 -15.09
N MET A 52 6.32 -4.22 -14.20
CA MET A 52 5.74 -3.74 -12.96
C MET A 52 6.85 -3.32 -11.98
N LEU A 53 6.84 -2.06 -11.57
CA LEU A 53 7.82 -1.51 -10.61
C LEU A 53 7.36 -1.64 -9.17
N GLY A 54 6.06 -1.61 -8.93
CA GLY A 54 5.47 -1.75 -7.62
C GLY A 54 3.95 -1.79 -7.67
N PHE A 55 3.34 -2.19 -6.57
CA PHE A 55 1.89 -2.21 -6.44
C PHE A 55 1.44 -1.94 -5.01
N ILE A 56 0.20 -1.50 -4.87
CA ILE A 56 -0.45 -1.27 -3.60
C ILE A 56 -1.86 -1.86 -3.64
N THR A 57 -2.24 -2.60 -2.60
CA THR A 57 -3.59 -3.11 -2.41
C THR A 57 -4.22 -2.45 -1.20
N THR A 58 -5.41 -1.91 -1.36
CA THR A 58 -6.13 -1.17 -0.33
C THR A 58 -7.60 -1.56 -0.31
N HIS A 59 -8.25 -1.29 0.82
CA HIS A 59 -9.71 -1.27 0.90
C HIS A 59 -10.16 -0.29 1.98
N TYR A 60 -11.38 0.20 1.86
CA TYR A 60 -12.00 0.99 2.92
C TYR A 60 -12.60 0.07 3.98
N SER A 61 -12.25 0.30 5.23
CA SER A 61 -12.82 -0.43 6.36
C SER A 61 -13.52 0.54 7.31
N SER A 62 -14.82 0.34 7.52
CA SER A 62 -15.58 1.11 8.50
C SER A 62 -15.27 0.75 9.94
N ARG A 63 -14.62 -0.40 10.18
CA ARG A 63 -14.32 -0.92 11.52
C ARG A 63 -13.04 -0.36 12.14
N TYR A 64 -12.09 0.04 11.31
CA TYR A 64 -10.80 0.58 11.77
C TYR A 64 -10.89 2.08 11.94
N LEU A 65 -10.50 2.60 13.12
CA LEU A 65 -10.37 4.04 13.38
C LEU A 65 -11.62 4.86 13.00
N ASN A 66 -12.81 4.30 13.22
CA ASN A 66 -14.08 4.89 12.78
C ASN A 66 -14.17 5.09 11.26
N GLY A 67 -13.47 4.28 10.52
CA GLY A 67 -13.39 4.29 9.08
C GLY A 67 -12.00 4.71 8.60
N SER A 68 -11.32 3.80 7.88
CA SER A 68 -10.00 4.09 7.31
C SER A 68 -9.81 3.39 5.97
N VAL A 69 -8.94 3.98 5.15
CA VAL A 69 -8.34 3.31 4.00
C VAL A 69 -7.22 2.44 4.54
N TYR A 70 -7.39 1.14 4.48
CA TYR A 70 -6.42 0.18 4.99
C TYR A 70 -5.51 -0.31 3.85
N ILE A 71 -4.20 -0.20 4.07
CA ILE A 71 -3.19 -0.69 3.13
C ILE A 71 -2.84 -2.13 3.51
N ILE A 72 -3.17 -3.07 2.64
CA ILE A 72 -2.86 -4.49 2.82
C ILE A 72 -1.45 -4.80 2.36
N ASN A 73 -1.09 -4.32 1.16
CA ASN A 73 0.21 -4.54 0.54
C ASN A 73 0.73 -3.25 -0.04
N LEU A 74 2.02 -3.02 0.11
CA LEU A 74 2.76 -1.99 -0.59
C LEU A 74 4.15 -2.55 -0.89
N ASN A 75 4.38 -2.94 -2.14
CA ASN A 75 5.60 -3.59 -2.57
C ASN A 75 6.23 -2.84 -3.74
N VAL A 76 7.53 -2.63 -3.66
CA VAL A 76 8.33 -1.99 -4.73
C VAL A 76 9.48 -2.92 -5.08
N ARG A 77 9.65 -3.20 -6.37
CA ARG A 77 10.75 -3.98 -6.92
C ARG A 77 12.10 -3.42 -6.43
N ARG A 78 13.02 -4.28 -6.00
CA ARG A 78 14.31 -3.83 -5.46
C ARG A 78 15.03 -2.85 -6.39
N SER A 79 15.07 -3.16 -7.69
CA SER A 79 15.73 -2.31 -8.68
C SER A 79 15.05 -0.95 -8.89
N ALA A 80 13.82 -0.78 -8.42
CA ALA A 80 13.05 0.46 -8.53
C ALA A 80 12.92 1.23 -7.21
N ARG A 81 13.56 0.75 -6.14
CA ARG A 81 13.51 1.42 -4.82
C ARG A 81 14.30 2.72 -4.83
N ARG A 82 13.95 3.62 -3.91
CA ARG A 82 14.52 4.97 -3.76
C ARG A 82 14.31 5.88 -4.98
N LYS A 83 13.32 5.56 -5.81
CA LYS A 83 12.93 6.36 -6.98
C LYS A 83 11.54 7.00 -6.82
N GLY A 84 11.00 6.99 -5.60
CA GLY A 84 9.70 7.60 -5.31
C GLY A 84 8.48 6.75 -5.70
N ILE A 85 8.64 5.47 -6.03
CA ILE A 85 7.53 4.61 -6.45
C ILE A 85 6.51 4.40 -5.32
N ALA A 86 6.98 4.09 -4.10
CA ALA A 86 6.09 3.93 -2.95
C ALA A 86 5.29 5.21 -2.68
N THR A 87 5.95 6.36 -2.72
CA THR A 87 5.31 7.67 -2.53
C THR A 87 4.28 7.95 -3.63
N ALA A 88 4.59 7.60 -4.87
CA ALA A 88 3.66 7.75 -6.00
C ALA A 88 2.42 6.85 -5.84
N LEU A 89 2.59 5.62 -5.39
CA LEU A 89 1.49 4.70 -5.11
C LEU A 89 0.60 5.23 -3.98
N LEU A 90 1.20 5.70 -2.89
CA LEU A 90 0.47 6.29 -1.77
C LEU A 90 -0.27 7.57 -2.19
N SER A 91 0.36 8.42 -2.97
CA SER A 91 -0.29 9.61 -3.54
C SER A 91 -1.51 9.25 -4.38
N HIS A 92 -1.37 8.21 -5.21
CA HIS A 92 -2.45 7.76 -6.08
C HIS A 92 -3.66 7.26 -5.29
N ILE A 93 -3.46 6.45 -4.25
CA ILE A 93 -4.58 5.98 -3.43
C ILE A 93 -5.25 7.12 -2.66
N CYS A 94 -4.48 8.10 -2.21
CA CYS A 94 -5.05 9.28 -1.57
C CYS A 94 -5.96 10.04 -2.52
N GLN A 95 -5.55 10.27 -3.76
CA GLN A 95 -6.36 10.92 -4.78
C GLN A 95 -7.63 10.12 -5.10
N HIS A 96 -7.50 8.80 -5.16
CA HIS A 96 -8.62 7.91 -5.45
C HIS A 96 -9.70 7.95 -4.35
N TYR A 97 -9.29 7.94 -3.09
CA TYR A 97 -10.23 7.92 -1.96
C TYR A 97 -10.69 9.30 -1.49
N TYR A 98 -9.93 10.35 -1.76
CA TYR A 98 -10.21 11.69 -1.24
C TYR A 98 -11.63 12.19 -1.50
N PRO A 99 -12.22 12.03 -2.69
CA PRO A 99 -13.56 12.55 -2.97
C PRO A 99 -14.64 12.01 -2.05
N ARG A 100 -14.48 10.77 -1.57
CA ARG A 100 -15.47 10.09 -0.72
C ARG A 100 -15.07 9.97 0.75
N HIS A 101 -13.77 10.05 1.04
CA HIS A 101 -13.22 9.73 2.36
C HIS A 101 -12.20 10.76 2.84
N SER A 102 -12.36 12.04 2.47
CA SER A 102 -11.38 13.11 2.78
C SER A 102 -11.09 13.29 4.27
N LYS A 103 -12.06 12.97 5.13
CA LYS A 103 -11.95 13.10 6.59
C LYS A 103 -11.52 11.81 7.29
N ARG A 104 -11.18 10.78 6.53
CA ARG A 104 -10.82 9.47 7.08
C ARG A 104 -9.32 9.33 7.23
N MET A 105 -8.93 8.28 7.95
CA MET A 105 -7.54 7.91 8.15
C MET A 105 -7.07 6.95 7.06
N VAL A 106 -5.76 6.90 6.85
CA VAL A 106 -5.08 5.81 6.15
C VAL A 106 -4.33 5.01 7.22
N SER A 107 -4.48 3.70 7.21
CA SER A 107 -3.88 2.82 8.22
C SER A 107 -3.20 1.62 7.60
N LEU A 108 -2.26 1.05 8.35
CA LEU A 108 -1.53 -0.16 7.95
C LEU A 108 -0.99 -0.86 9.20
N ASP A 109 -0.66 -2.15 9.04
CA ASP A 109 0.14 -2.89 10.00
C ASP A 109 1.57 -3.01 9.46
N VAL A 110 2.55 -2.84 10.32
CA VAL A 110 3.95 -2.97 9.96
C VAL A 110 4.73 -3.68 11.07
N GLY A 111 5.62 -4.58 10.67
CA GLY A 111 6.48 -5.28 11.61
C GLY A 111 7.41 -4.34 12.37
N LYS A 112 7.51 -4.51 13.68
CA LYS A 112 8.40 -3.71 14.54
C LYS A 112 9.87 -3.83 14.13
N SER A 113 10.26 -4.97 13.54
CA SER A 113 11.61 -5.23 13.05
C SER A 113 11.87 -4.65 11.64
N ASN A 114 10.84 -4.20 10.95
CA ASN A 114 10.98 -3.63 9.61
C ASN A 114 11.37 -2.14 9.69
N ALA A 115 12.65 -1.89 10.01
CA ALA A 115 13.16 -0.54 10.24
C ALA A 115 13.02 0.38 9.02
N LYS A 116 13.18 -0.16 7.81
CA LYS A 116 13.08 0.62 6.57
C LYS A 116 11.65 1.09 6.32
N ALA A 117 10.67 0.20 6.50
CA ALA A 117 9.26 0.54 6.33
C ALA A 117 8.82 1.53 7.42
N LEU A 118 9.19 1.30 8.68
CA LEU A 118 8.89 2.23 9.78
C LEU A 118 9.45 3.62 9.50
N ALA A 119 10.69 3.73 9.02
CA ALA A 119 11.30 5.01 8.69
C ALA A 119 10.56 5.72 7.55
N LEU A 120 10.17 4.99 6.50
CA LEU A 120 9.39 5.55 5.38
C LEU A 120 8.06 6.10 5.88
N TYR A 121 7.30 5.31 6.63
CA TYR A 121 5.98 5.73 7.09
C TYR A 121 6.06 6.91 8.06
N LYS A 122 7.00 6.90 9.00
CA LYS A 122 7.23 8.03 9.91
C LYS A 122 7.59 9.30 9.15
N LYS A 123 8.44 9.20 8.13
CA LYS A 123 8.83 10.33 7.27
C LYS A 123 7.64 10.92 6.52
N LEU A 124 6.67 10.08 6.14
CA LEU A 124 5.44 10.51 5.47
C LEU A 124 4.40 11.07 6.45
N GLY A 125 4.64 11.00 7.75
CA GLY A 125 3.74 11.52 8.78
C GLY A 125 2.86 10.49 9.46
N PHE A 126 2.99 9.21 9.13
CA PHE A 126 2.30 8.15 9.87
C PHE A 126 2.78 8.11 11.33
N ARG A 127 1.86 7.83 12.23
CA ARG A 127 2.14 7.68 13.67
C ARG A 127 1.68 6.32 14.16
N GLU A 128 2.41 5.77 15.12
CA GLU A 128 1.97 4.57 15.81
C GLU A 128 0.68 4.85 16.60
N THR A 129 -0.23 3.89 16.58
CA THR A 129 -1.47 3.95 17.34
C THR A 129 -1.42 2.95 18.50
N ASP A 130 -2.36 3.07 19.45
CA ASP A 130 -2.56 2.09 20.51
C ASP A 130 -3.44 0.92 20.10
N ILE A 131 -3.86 0.87 18.84
CA ILE A 131 -4.71 -0.20 18.31
C ILE A 131 -3.86 -1.47 18.18
N PRO A 132 -4.30 -2.60 18.76
CA PRO A 132 -3.59 -3.87 18.61
C PRO A 132 -3.61 -4.33 17.15
N SER A 133 -2.45 -4.77 16.64
CA SER A 133 -2.39 -5.38 15.32
C SER A 133 -3.07 -6.75 15.32
N GLN A 134 -3.81 -7.06 14.25
CA GLN A 134 -4.37 -8.39 14.03
C GLN A 134 -3.27 -9.42 13.76
N ASN A 135 -2.08 -8.97 13.38
CA ASN A 135 -0.91 -9.82 13.14
C ASN A 135 -0.12 -10.16 14.42
N GLY A 136 -0.63 -9.77 15.59
CA GLY A 136 -0.01 -10.06 16.87
C GLY A 136 0.93 -8.98 17.37
N LYS A 137 1.73 -9.32 18.40
CA LYS A 137 2.59 -8.37 19.11
C LYS A 137 3.84 -7.95 18.34
N THR A 138 4.14 -8.60 17.22
CA THR A 138 5.32 -8.29 16.38
C THR A 138 5.09 -7.11 15.46
N ASP A 139 3.84 -6.71 15.28
CA ASP A 139 3.45 -5.61 14.41
C ASP A 139 2.85 -4.45 15.19
N VAL A 140 2.94 -3.26 14.61
CA VAL A 140 2.26 -2.06 15.09
C VAL A 140 1.29 -1.56 14.03
N VAL A 141 0.18 -0.95 14.45
CA VAL A 141 -0.74 -0.25 13.56
C VAL A 141 -0.32 1.20 13.49
N MET A 142 -0.06 1.69 12.29
CA MET A 142 0.26 3.09 12.03
C MET A 142 -0.88 3.75 11.25
N ALA A 143 -1.09 5.03 11.46
CA ALA A 143 -2.13 5.78 10.79
C ALA A 143 -1.75 7.24 10.56
N ILE A 144 -2.41 7.84 9.57
CA ILE A 144 -2.29 9.26 9.22
C ILE A 144 -3.64 9.73 8.65
N PRO A 145 -4.07 10.99 8.92
CA PRO A 145 -5.20 11.53 8.18
C PRO A 145 -4.94 11.51 6.67
N LEU A 146 -5.93 11.07 5.90
CA LEU A 146 -5.79 10.95 4.44
C LEU A 146 -5.40 12.29 3.81
N ALA A 147 -5.99 13.39 4.27
CA ALA A 147 -5.67 14.72 3.77
C ALA A 147 -4.20 15.09 4.00
N ASP A 148 -3.64 14.71 5.15
CA ASP A 148 -2.23 14.98 5.46
C ASP A 148 -1.30 14.12 4.61
N LEU A 149 -1.63 12.85 4.40
CA LEU A 149 -0.84 11.98 3.53
C LEU A 149 -0.86 12.48 2.08
N LEU A 150 -2.02 12.91 1.58
CA LEU A 150 -2.14 13.51 0.26
C LEU A 150 -1.21 14.72 0.12
N GLN A 151 -1.21 15.62 1.10
CA GLN A 151 -0.33 16.79 1.11
C GLN A 151 1.14 16.39 1.17
N ASN A 152 1.51 15.45 2.04
CA ASN A 152 2.90 15.03 2.25
C ASN A 152 3.48 14.28 1.05
N THR A 153 2.65 13.63 0.24
CA THR A 153 3.08 12.93 -0.97
C THR A 153 3.14 13.84 -2.19
N HIS A 154 2.52 15.01 -2.16
CA HIS A 154 2.54 16.01 -3.24
C HIS A 154 3.58 17.11 -3.05
N THR A 155 4.02 17.37 -1.82
CA THR A 155 4.99 18.42 -1.58
C THR A 155 6.37 17.98 -2.07
N PRO A 156 7.03 18.75 -2.97
CA PRO A 156 8.38 18.44 -3.38
C PRO A 156 9.31 18.40 -2.16
N ARG A 157 10.08 17.34 -2.04
CA ARG A 157 11.07 17.22 -0.97
C ARG A 157 12.34 17.94 -1.39
N THR A 158 12.62 18.99 -0.71
CA THR A 158 13.93 19.64 -0.77
C THR A 158 14.89 18.99 0.19
#